data_69b472e12527e90d2bceeaf16927a403
#
_entry.id   69b472e12527e90d2bceeaf16927a403
#
_cell.length_a   1.000
_cell.length_b   1.000
_cell.length_c   1.000
_cell.angle_alpha   90.00
_cell.angle_beta   90.00
_cell.angle_gamma   90.00
#
_symmetry.space_group_name_H-M   'P 1'
#
loop_
_entity.id
_entity.type
_entity.pdbx_description
1 polymer ?
#
loop_
_entity_poly.entity_id
_entity_poly.type
_entity_poly.pdbx_seq_one_letter_code
_entity_poly.pdbx_strand_id
1 'polypeptide(L)'
;MRMKIENLHFSYGSHEVLKGVSFGVEDSGFISVLGPNGAGKSTLFRCMLGLLEPSEGSVHICGRNIRQMPPAELSHRVAYIPQSHTPVCNFSVFDMVLMGTTAQLSRFSSPGKKEARLAEDAMERIGISHLRDRGCGSISGGELQLALIARAIAQQAKILVMDEPSASLDYGNKLRLMETVKGLTREGYTVIQSTHDPDQAYLYSDQILALYDGRILARGTPRETISSSLISRLYGVNVEVCSMHRDDVRVCIPAHLTKGEPL
;
A
#
# COMPACT_ATOMS: atom_id res chain seq x y z
N MET A 1 17.47 -0.82 -7.49
CA MET A 1 16.72 -1.00 -6.20
C MET A 1 16.17 0.34 -5.76
N ARG A 2 14.84 0.46 -5.70
CA ARG A 2 14.15 1.70 -5.29
C ARG A 2 14.08 1.93 -3.79
N MET A 3 13.88 0.83 -3.05
CA MET A 3 13.83 0.89 -1.59
C MET A 3 14.54 -0.31 -1.00
N LYS A 4 15.29 -0.11 0.09
CA LYS A 4 15.99 -1.17 0.83
C LYS A 4 15.74 -0.94 2.32
N ILE A 5 15.29 -1.98 2.98
CA ILE A 5 15.09 -2.04 4.43
C ILE A 5 16.10 -3.04 4.98
N GLU A 6 16.87 -2.67 6.00
CA GLU A 6 17.93 -3.47 6.58
C GLU A 6 17.77 -3.56 8.10
N ASN A 7 17.57 -4.78 8.59
CA ASN A 7 17.52 -5.14 10.01
C ASN A 7 16.68 -4.19 10.87
N LEU A 8 15.45 -3.90 10.41
CA LEU A 8 14.60 -2.90 11.02
C LEU A 8 13.95 -3.41 12.30
N HIS A 9 14.25 -2.78 13.44
CA HIS A 9 13.63 -3.01 14.73
C HIS A 9 12.83 -1.79 15.17
N PHE A 10 11.68 -2.02 15.79
CA PHE A 10 10.88 -0.95 16.37
C PHE A 10 10.04 -1.44 17.55
N SER A 11 9.97 -0.62 18.61
CA SER A 11 9.17 -0.91 19.80
C SER A 11 8.30 0.29 20.20
N TYR A 12 7.09 0.00 20.66
CA TYR A 12 6.27 0.95 21.41
C TYR A 12 6.50 0.72 22.92
N GLY A 13 7.28 1.57 23.57
CA GLY A 13 7.73 1.31 24.95
C GLY A 13 8.50 0.00 25.05
N SER A 14 8.04 -0.94 25.87
CA SER A 14 8.65 -2.26 26.04
C SER A 14 8.18 -3.31 25.01
N HIS A 15 7.17 -3.00 24.20
CA HIS A 15 6.60 -3.96 23.23
C HIS A 15 7.30 -3.85 21.88
N GLU A 16 8.13 -4.84 21.55
CA GLU A 16 8.81 -4.92 20.24
C GLU A 16 7.83 -5.39 19.16
N VAL A 17 7.62 -4.54 18.15
CA VAL A 17 6.68 -4.77 17.03
C VAL A 17 7.38 -5.21 15.75
N LEU A 18 8.58 -4.65 15.48
CA LEU A 18 9.40 -5.09 14.34
C LEU A 18 10.69 -5.70 14.87
N LYS A 19 11.01 -6.89 14.38
CA LYS A 19 12.04 -7.77 14.93
C LYS A 19 13.06 -8.18 13.85
N GLY A 20 13.82 -7.19 13.32
CA GLY A 20 14.86 -7.45 12.31
C GLY A 20 14.31 -7.63 10.89
N VAL A 21 13.36 -6.79 10.47
CA VAL A 21 12.77 -6.84 9.14
C VAL A 21 13.76 -6.36 8.09
N SER A 22 14.02 -7.21 7.07
CA SER A 22 14.94 -6.88 5.97
C SER A 22 14.36 -7.31 4.61
N PHE A 23 14.29 -6.38 3.66
CA PHE A 23 13.91 -6.67 2.27
C PHE A 23 14.34 -5.53 1.34
N GLY A 24 14.38 -5.83 0.04
CA GLY A 24 14.58 -4.83 -1.00
C GLY A 24 13.40 -4.80 -1.97
N VAL A 25 13.14 -3.64 -2.52
CA VAL A 25 12.14 -3.41 -3.56
C VAL A 25 12.84 -2.90 -4.80
N GLU A 26 12.71 -3.62 -5.90
CA GLU A 26 13.29 -3.22 -7.19
C GLU A 26 12.47 -2.11 -7.87
N ASP A 27 12.92 -1.66 -9.03
CA ASP A 27 12.25 -0.64 -9.80
C ASP A 27 10.98 -1.20 -10.45
N SER A 28 9.90 -0.47 -10.27
CA SER A 28 8.52 -0.80 -10.70
C SER A 28 8.04 -2.18 -10.22
N GLY A 29 6.79 -2.28 -9.90
CA GLY A 29 6.18 -3.53 -9.47
C GLY A 29 5.19 -3.34 -8.33
N PHE A 30 4.41 -4.39 -8.08
CA PHE A 30 3.38 -4.44 -7.06
C PHE A 30 3.79 -5.42 -5.95
N ILE A 31 4.07 -4.90 -4.79
CA ILE A 31 4.50 -5.65 -3.62
C ILE A 31 3.38 -5.65 -2.58
N SER A 32 2.96 -6.83 -2.12
CA SER A 32 2.03 -6.95 -0.99
C SER A 32 2.74 -7.41 0.27
N VAL A 33 2.55 -6.65 1.35
CA VAL A 33 2.89 -7.05 2.71
C VAL A 33 1.67 -7.75 3.29
N LEU A 34 1.67 -9.09 3.23
CA LEU A 34 0.59 -9.96 3.66
C LEU A 34 0.78 -10.35 5.13
N GLY A 35 -0.27 -10.27 5.93
CA GLY A 35 -0.22 -10.74 7.31
C GLY A 35 -1.46 -10.38 8.13
N PRO A 36 -1.67 -11.03 9.28
CA PRO A 36 -2.81 -10.75 10.15
C PRO A 36 -2.78 -9.33 10.72
N ASN A 37 -3.89 -8.92 11.32
CA ASN A 37 -3.94 -7.68 12.10
C ASN A 37 -2.97 -7.80 13.29
N GLY A 38 -2.25 -6.71 13.59
CA GLY A 38 -1.23 -6.71 14.64
C GLY A 38 0.14 -7.27 14.23
N ALA A 39 0.33 -7.79 13.01
CA ALA A 39 1.62 -8.31 12.54
C ALA A 39 2.73 -7.25 12.42
N GLY A 40 2.40 -5.96 12.51
CA GLY A 40 3.35 -4.85 12.39
C GLY A 40 3.34 -4.15 11.03
N LYS A 41 2.40 -4.42 10.13
CA LYS A 41 2.32 -3.87 8.76
C LYS A 41 2.33 -2.33 8.75
N SER A 42 1.40 -1.70 9.46
CA SER A 42 1.31 -0.23 9.52
C SER A 42 2.51 0.40 10.22
N THR A 43 3.09 -0.28 11.22
CA THR A 43 4.33 0.16 11.89
C THR A 43 5.51 0.14 10.92
N LEU A 44 5.64 -0.94 10.14
CA LEU A 44 6.64 -1.05 9.07
C LEU A 44 6.50 0.11 8.07
N PHE A 45 5.29 0.39 7.61
CA PHE A 45 5.03 1.50 6.68
C PHE A 45 5.39 2.85 7.28
N ARG A 46 5.03 3.11 8.53
CA ARG A 46 5.40 4.35 9.22
C ARG A 46 6.92 4.51 9.36
N CYS A 47 7.65 3.44 9.62
CA CYS A 47 9.12 3.46 9.61
C CYS A 47 9.68 3.72 8.20
N MET A 48 9.11 3.09 7.16
CA MET A 48 9.51 3.30 5.76
C MET A 48 9.27 4.75 5.28
N LEU A 49 8.30 5.43 5.88
CA LEU A 49 7.94 6.83 5.58
C LEU A 49 8.69 7.84 6.46
N GLY A 50 9.53 7.37 7.39
CA GLY A 50 10.20 8.25 8.36
C GLY A 50 9.27 8.89 9.39
N LEU A 51 8.03 8.38 9.53
CA LEU A 51 7.06 8.83 10.53
C LEU A 51 7.33 8.23 11.92
N LEU A 52 8.02 7.09 11.96
CA LEU A 52 8.53 6.46 13.17
C LEU A 52 10.03 6.18 12.98
N GLU A 53 10.80 6.47 14.00
CA GLU A 53 12.24 6.21 14.01
C GLU A 53 12.50 4.81 14.54
N PRO A 54 13.08 3.89 13.73
CA PRO A 54 13.41 2.56 14.17
C PRO A 54 14.53 2.60 15.23
N SER A 55 14.46 1.69 16.22
CA SER A 55 15.48 1.55 17.26
C SER A 55 16.81 1.02 16.69
N GLU A 56 16.72 0.15 15.69
CA GLU A 56 17.87 -0.39 14.95
C GLU A 56 17.54 -0.54 13.47
N GLY A 57 18.59 -0.63 12.66
CA GLY A 57 18.46 -0.79 11.21
C GLY A 57 18.28 0.50 10.46
N SER A 58 17.98 0.38 9.16
CA SER A 58 17.90 1.53 8.26
C SER A 58 16.93 1.31 7.12
N VAL A 59 16.42 2.43 6.58
CA VAL A 59 15.61 2.47 5.35
C VAL A 59 16.33 3.36 4.35
N HIS A 60 16.54 2.83 3.13
CA HIS A 60 17.16 3.55 2.03
C HIS A 60 16.18 3.66 0.87
N ILE A 61 16.13 4.82 0.26
CA ILE A 61 15.36 5.10 -0.97
C ILE A 61 16.31 5.61 -2.03
N CYS A 62 16.38 4.92 -3.18
CA CYS A 62 17.32 5.21 -4.24
C CYS A 62 18.77 5.34 -3.73
N GLY A 63 19.18 4.43 -2.84
CA GLY A 63 20.53 4.36 -2.27
C GLY A 63 20.83 5.34 -1.14
N ARG A 64 19.91 6.25 -0.77
CA ARG A 64 20.10 7.22 0.32
C ARG A 64 19.28 6.83 1.54
N ASN A 65 19.86 6.94 2.72
CA ASN A 65 19.18 6.72 3.99
C ASN A 65 18.13 7.83 4.23
N ILE A 66 16.87 7.44 4.55
CA ILE A 66 15.78 8.39 4.76
C ILE A 66 16.01 9.35 5.93
N ARG A 67 16.79 8.94 6.96
CA ARG A 67 17.17 9.81 8.09
C ARG A 67 18.01 11.01 7.64
N GLN A 68 18.68 10.91 6.49
CA GLN A 68 19.50 11.97 5.91
C GLN A 68 18.75 12.82 4.88
N MET A 69 17.47 12.50 4.63
CA MET A 69 16.64 13.24 3.66
C MET A 69 15.79 14.28 4.40
N PRO A 70 15.77 15.52 3.93
CA PRO A 70 14.74 16.48 4.33
C PRO A 70 13.33 15.93 4.03
N PRO A 71 12.32 16.20 4.86
CA PRO A 71 10.96 15.74 4.63
C PRO A 71 10.41 16.07 3.23
N ALA A 72 10.74 17.25 2.69
CA ALA A 72 10.36 17.65 1.34
C ALA A 72 10.97 16.72 0.27
N GLU A 73 12.24 16.32 0.40
CA GLU A 73 12.88 15.39 -0.52
C GLU A 73 12.27 13.98 -0.43
N LEU A 74 11.96 13.52 0.78
CA LEU A 74 11.31 12.23 0.98
C LEU A 74 9.91 12.21 0.33
N SER A 75 9.12 13.29 0.51
CA SER A 75 7.80 13.42 -0.08
C SER A 75 7.81 13.47 -1.62
N HIS A 76 8.89 13.91 -2.26
CA HIS A 76 9.05 13.80 -3.71
C HIS A 76 9.26 12.35 -4.20
N ARG A 77 9.60 11.42 -3.32
CA ARG A 77 9.95 10.03 -3.67
C ARG A 77 8.87 9.05 -3.30
N VAL A 78 8.21 9.28 -2.17
CA VAL A 78 7.21 8.37 -1.61
C VAL A 78 5.93 9.10 -1.27
N ALA A 79 4.81 8.58 -1.74
CA ALA A 79 3.47 9.01 -1.34
C ALA A 79 2.81 7.94 -0.46
N TYR A 80 2.02 8.37 0.51
CA TYR A 80 1.33 7.50 1.45
C TYR A 80 -0.18 7.61 1.31
N ILE A 81 -0.83 6.47 1.21
CA ILE A 81 -2.28 6.31 1.21
C ILE A 81 -2.66 5.52 2.47
N PRO A 82 -3.26 6.15 3.50
CA PRO A 82 -3.63 5.49 4.75
C PRO A 82 -4.86 4.60 4.58
N GLN A 83 -5.06 3.66 5.51
CA GLN A 83 -6.20 2.74 5.54
C GLN A 83 -7.55 3.44 5.65
N SER A 84 -7.63 4.47 6.47
CA SER A 84 -8.83 5.27 6.66
C SER A 84 -8.48 6.76 6.60
N HIS A 85 -9.30 7.50 5.93
CA HIS A 85 -9.24 8.95 5.93
C HIS A 85 -10.64 9.48 6.18
N THR A 86 -10.89 9.96 7.39
CA THR A 86 -12.11 10.72 7.68
C THR A 86 -11.81 12.17 7.31
N PRO A 87 -12.48 12.73 6.32
CA PRO A 87 -12.28 14.14 5.97
C PRO A 87 -12.66 15.02 7.17
N VAL A 88 -11.68 15.67 7.75
CA VAL A 88 -11.89 16.58 8.90
C VAL A 88 -12.49 17.91 8.45
N CYS A 89 -12.37 18.24 7.16
CA CYS A 89 -12.84 19.47 6.55
C CYS A 89 -13.64 19.17 5.29
N ASN A 90 -14.57 20.06 4.96
CA ASN A 90 -15.41 19.92 3.76
C ASN A 90 -14.68 20.43 2.48
N PHE A 91 -13.48 19.88 2.23
CA PHE A 91 -12.73 20.16 0.99
C PHE A 91 -13.40 19.49 -0.19
N SER A 92 -13.30 20.14 -1.37
CA SER A 92 -13.64 19.48 -2.62
C SER A 92 -12.64 18.35 -2.92
N VAL A 93 -13.04 17.42 -3.79
CA VAL A 93 -12.10 16.37 -4.28
C VAL A 93 -10.91 17.02 -4.97
N PHE A 94 -11.12 18.09 -5.73
CA PHE A 94 -10.05 18.84 -6.36
C PHE A 94 -9.07 19.42 -5.34
N ASP A 95 -9.55 20.07 -4.28
CA ASP A 95 -8.68 20.61 -3.23
C ASP A 95 -7.86 19.52 -2.56
N MET A 96 -8.46 18.36 -2.27
CA MET A 96 -7.77 17.22 -1.72
C MET A 96 -6.65 16.73 -2.64
N VAL A 97 -6.91 16.61 -3.95
CA VAL A 97 -5.89 16.19 -4.92
C VAL A 97 -4.81 17.25 -5.08
N LEU A 98 -5.20 18.54 -5.11
CA LEU A 98 -4.27 19.65 -5.19
C LEU A 98 -3.29 19.70 -4.01
N MET A 99 -3.72 19.29 -2.81
CA MET A 99 -2.81 19.16 -1.64
C MET A 99 -1.63 18.21 -1.92
N GLY A 100 -1.76 17.25 -2.84
CA GLY A 100 -0.66 16.38 -3.25
C GLY A 100 0.52 17.16 -3.86
N THR A 101 0.25 18.27 -4.52
CA THR A 101 1.28 19.09 -5.18
C THR A 101 2.09 19.94 -4.20
N THR A 102 1.66 20.08 -2.94
CA THR A 102 2.31 20.95 -1.95
C THR A 102 3.75 20.52 -1.64
N ALA A 103 4.06 19.24 -1.82
CA ALA A 103 5.44 18.74 -1.67
C ALA A 103 6.43 19.43 -2.61
N GLN A 104 5.94 20.00 -3.74
CA GLN A 104 6.77 20.63 -4.76
C GLN A 104 6.91 22.16 -4.55
N LEU A 105 6.16 22.72 -3.61
CA LEU A 105 6.14 24.13 -3.36
C LEU A 105 7.24 24.59 -2.39
N SER A 106 7.75 25.79 -2.59
CA SER A 106 8.56 26.43 -1.56
C SER A 106 7.69 26.81 -0.36
N ARG A 107 8.33 26.99 0.81
CA ARG A 107 7.67 27.20 2.12
C ARG A 107 6.61 28.32 2.15
N PHE A 108 6.69 29.28 1.23
CA PHE A 108 5.82 30.45 1.17
C PHE A 108 5.01 30.57 -0.11
N SER A 109 5.00 29.52 -0.94
CA SER A 109 4.27 29.51 -2.21
C SER A 109 2.90 28.85 -2.03
N SER A 110 1.89 29.41 -2.68
CA SER A 110 0.58 28.77 -2.86
C SER A 110 0.52 28.04 -4.20
N PRO A 111 -0.31 26.97 -4.30
CA PRO A 111 -0.54 26.29 -5.57
C PRO A 111 -0.99 27.27 -6.66
N GLY A 112 -0.36 27.20 -7.83
CA GLY A 112 -0.67 28.03 -8.99
C GLY A 112 -1.29 27.20 -10.13
N LYS A 113 -1.27 27.76 -11.34
CA LYS A 113 -1.83 27.10 -12.54
C LYS A 113 -1.14 25.78 -12.88
N LYS A 114 0.15 25.64 -12.58
CA LYS A 114 0.92 24.41 -12.83
C LYS A 114 0.42 23.29 -11.90
N GLU A 115 0.27 23.58 -10.62
CA GLU A 115 -0.17 22.65 -9.61
C GLU A 115 -1.63 22.24 -9.83
N ALA A 116 -2.50 23.19 -10.21
CA ALA A 116 -3.87 22.91 -10.59
C ALA A 116 -3.95 21.93 -11.77
N ARG A 117 -3.11 22.13 -12.81
CA ARG A 117 -3.05 21.19 -13.95
C ARG A 117 -2.58 19.79 -13.52
N LEU A 118 -1.55 19.68 -12.67
CA LEU A 118 -1.12 18.38 -12.13
C LEU A 118 -2.23 17.65 -11.38
N ALA A 119 -3.05 18.39 -10.63
CA ALA A 119 -4.20 17.81 -9.93
C ALA A 119 -5.28 17.35 -10.93
N GLU A 120 -5.60 18.13 -11.93
CA GLU A 120 -6.57 17.79 -12.98
C GLU A 120 -6.12 16.57 -13.79
N ASP A 121 -4.86 16.55 -14.24
CA ASP A 121 -4.26 15.41 -14.96
C ASP A 121 -4.31 14.13 -14.11
N ALA A 122 -4.05 14.22 -12.79
CA ALA A 122 -4.14 13.09 -11.88
C ALA A 122 -5.58 12.58 -11.71
N MET A 123 -6.55 13.49 -11.64
CA MET A 123 -7.98 13.13 -11.54
C MET A 123 -8.49 12.49 -12.84
N GLU A 124 -8.10 13.00 -13.98
CA GLU A 124 -8.45 12.43 -15.28
C GLU A 124 -7.89 11.02 -15.44
N ARG A 125 -6.62 10.83 -15.08
CA ARG A 125 -5.93 9.53 -15.15
C ARG A 125 -6.59 8.45 -14.30
N ILE A 126 -7.15 8.82 -13.14
CA ILE A 126 -7.88 7.91 -12.24
C ILE A 126 -9.37 7.81 -12.61
N GLY A 127 -9.86 8.64 -13.53
CA GLY A 127 -11.26 8.64 -13.99
C GLY A 127 -12.25 9.29 -13.02
N ILE A 128 -11.78 10.21 -12.16
CA ILE A 128 -12.61 10.88 -11.15
C ILE A 128 -12.84 12.37 -11.42
N SER A 129 -12.58 12.86 -12.63
CA SER A 129 -12.78 14.28 -13.01
C SER A 129 -14.22 14.78 -12.74
N HIS A 130 -15.21 13.88 -12.85
CA HIS A 130 -16.62 14.16 -12.58
C HIS A 130 -16.91 14.45 -11.10
N LEU A 131 -15.99 14.15 -10.20
CA LEU A 131 -16.09 14.41 -8.76
C LEU A 131 -15.45 15.74 -8.33
N ARG A 132 -14.85 16.47 -9.25
CA ARG A 132 -13.98 17.64 -9.01
C ARG A 132 -14.50 18.59 -7.93
N ASP A 133 -15.73 19.02 -8.06
CA ASP A 133 -16.34 20.03 -7.18
C ASP A 133 -17.19 19.41 -6.06
N ARG A 134 -17.23 18.10 -5.95
CA ARG A 134 -17.94 17.41 -4.85
C ARG A 134 -17.14 17.47 -3.56
N GLY A 135 -17.82 17.66 -2.45
CA GLY A 135 -17.20 17.58 -1.12
C GLY A 135 -16.74 16.15 -0.80
N CYS A 136 -15.55 15.99 -0.22
CA CYS A 136 -15.00 14.68 0.16
C CYS A 136 -15.91 13.90 1.14
N GLY A 137 -16.72 14.59 1.92
CA GLY A 137 -17.72 13.96 2.81
C GLY A 137 -19.00 13.49 2.10
N SER A 138 -19.20 13.84 0.81
CA SER A 138 -20.40 13.51 0.03
C SER A 138 -20.19 12.50 -1.09
N ILE A 139 -19.00 11.87 -1.13
CA ILE A 139 -18.64 10.81 -2.07
C ILE A 139 -18.55 9.45 -1.37
N SER A 140 -18.65 8.37 -2.13
CA SER A 140 -18.51 7.01 -1.58
C SER A 140 -17.11 6.74 -1.09
N GLY A 141 -16.93 5.73 -0.21
CA GLY A 141 -15.61 5.30 0.26
C GLY A 141 -14.66 4.90 -0.87
N GLY A 142 -15.18 4.26 -1.92
CA GLY A 142 -14.39 3.91 -3.11
C GLY A 142 -13.93 5.13 -3.89
N GLU A 143 -14.81 6.10 -4.10
CA GLU A 143 -14.46 7.38 -4.76
C GLU A 143 -13.45 8.17 -3.93
N LEU A 144 -13.59 8.18 -2.61
CA LEU A 144 -12.62 8.80 -1.71
C LEU A 144 -11.25 8.14 -1.82
N GLN A 145 -11.21 6.81 -1.89
CA GLN A 145 -9.96 6.07 -2.03
C GLN A 145 -9.28 6.38 -3.37
N LEU A 146 -10.04 6.48 -4.47
CA LEU A 146 -9.51 6.92 -5.76
C LEU A 146 -9.00 8.37 -5.71
N ALA A 147 -9.67 9.26 -4.98
CA ALA A 147 -9.20 10.65 -4.77
C ALA A 147 -7.87 10.68 -4.00
N LEU A 148 -7.67 9.82 -3.00
CA LEU A 148 -6.41 9.69 -2.28
C LEU A 148 -5.28 9.18 -3.20
N ILE A 149 -5.58 8.28 -4.12
CA ILE A 149 -4.62 7.82 -5.13
C ILE A 149 -4.30 8.95 -6.11
N ALA A 150 -5.30 9.69 -6.59
CA ALA A 150 -5.07 10.85 -7.45
C ALA A 150 -4.19 11.90 -6.75
N ARG A 151 -4.41 12.16 -5.46
CA ARG A 151 -3.54 13.01 -4.64
C ARG A 151 -2.10 12.51 -4.62
N ALA A 152 -1.89 11.20 -4.44
CA ALA A 152 -0.56 10.60 -4.44
C ALA A 152 0.12 10.69 -5.84
N ILE A 153 -0.65 10.62 -6.92
CA ILE A 153 -0.14 10.81 -8.30
C ILE A 153 0.22 12.29 -8.53
N ALA A 154 -0.63 13.23 -8.09
CA ALA A 154 -0.36 14.67 -8.19
C ALA A 154 0.92 15.09 -7.44
N GLN A 155 1.30 14.35 -6.40
CA GLN A 155 2.56 14.48 -5.67
C GLN A 155 3.78 14.13 -6.54
N GLN A 156 3.59 13.39 -7.65
CA GLN A 156 4.62 12.92 -8.59
C GLN A 156 5.63 11.93 -7.99
N ALA A 157 5.38 11.42 -6.79
CA ALA A 157 6.18 10.37 -6.18
C ALA A 157 6.04 9.06 -6.97
N LYS A 158 7.15 8.35 -7.16
CA LYS A 158 7.16 7.08 -7.91
C LYS A 158 7.01 5.84 -7.04
N ILE A 159 7.04 5.99 -5.72
CA ILE A 159 6.77 4.93 -4.75
C ILE A 159 5.46 5.27 -4.04
N LEU A 160 4.49 4.36 -4.12
CA LEU A 160 3.20 4.48 -3.45
C LEU A 160 3.15 3.44 -2.33
N VAL A 161 3.02 3.90 -1.09
CA VAL A 161 2.82 3.04 0.09
C VAL A 161 1.35 3.14 0.50
N MET A 162 0.64 2.02 0.52
CA MET A 162 -0.81 1.96 0.70
C MET A 162 -1.15 1.02 1.86
N ASP A 163 -1.76 1.54 2.92
CA ASP A 163 -2.12 0.73 4.09
C ASP A 163 -3.57 0.25 3.95
N GLU A 164 -3.75 -1.04 3.64
CA GLU A 164 -5.03 -1.73 3.43
C GLU A 164 -6.03 -0.93 2.55
N PRO A 165 -5.65 -0.52 1.32
CA PRO A 165 -6.41 0.46 0.54
C PRO A 165 -7.82 -0.01 0.13
N SER A 166 -8.10 -1.30 0.22
CA SER A 166 -9.38 -1.90 -0.21
C SER A 166 -10.24 -2.45 0.94
N ALA A 167 -9.80 -2.31 2.21
CA ALA A 167 -10.43 -3.00 3.35
C ALA A 167 -11.89 -2.61 3.61
N SER A 168 -12.27 -1.37 3.31
CA SER A 168 -13.63 -0.84 3.55
C SER A 168 -14.49 -0.76 2.28
N LEU A 169 -14.02 -1.32 1.16
CA LEU A 169 -14.70 -1.23 -0.12
C LEU A 169 -15.58 -2.45 -0.38
N ASP A 170 -16.72 -2.23 -1.04
CA ASP A 170 -17.48 -3.33 -1.63
C ASP A 170 -16.69 -4.03 -2.74
N TYR A 171 -17.17 -5.20 -3.15
CA TYR A 171 -16.48 -6.06 -4.11
C TYR A 171 -16.16 -5.36 -5.44
N GLY A 172 -17.11 -4.62 -6.02
CA GLY A 172 -16.92 -3.94 -7.30
C GLY A 172 -15.89 -2.81 -7.22
N ASN A 173 -15.96 -1.98 -6.17
CA ASN A 173 -15.01 -0.91 -5.93
C ASN A 173 -13.62 -1.46 -5.60
N LYS A 174 -13.53 -2.57 -4.85
CA LYS A 174 -12.26 -3.27 -4.58
C LYS A 174 -11.56 -3.70 -5.88
N LEU A 175 -12.29 -4.34 -6.81
CA LEU A 175 -11.72 -4.77 -8.10
C LEU A 175 -11.22 -3.58 -8.93
N ARG A 176 -12.06 -2.55 -9.11
CA ARG A 176 -11.69 -1.34 -9.87
C ARG A 176 -10.45 -0.65 -9.28
N LEU A 177 -10.40 -0.52 -7.96
CA LEU A 177 -9.24 0.03 -7.26
C LEU A 177 -7.97 -0.76 -7.58
N MET A 178 -8.02 -2.09 -7.41
CA MET A 178 -6.86 -2.96 -7.59
C MET A 178 -6.36 -2.97 -9.03
N GLU A 179 -7.26 -2.96 -10.03
CA GLU A 179 -6.91 -2.84 -11.44
C GLU A 179 -6.26 -1.49 -11.75
N THR A 180 -6.81 -0.40 -11.20
CA THR A 180 -6.24 0.95 -11.32
C THR A 180 -4.82 0.97 -10.76
N VAL A 181 -4.63 0.45 -9.54
CA VAL A 181 -3.32 0.41 -8.88
C VAL A 181 -2.32 -0.48 -9.64
N LYS A 182 -2.77 -1.65 -10.14
CA LYS A 182 -1.91 -2.51 -10.98
C LYS A 182 -1.54 -1.83 -12.29
N GLY A 183 -2.43 -1.03 -12.87
CA GLY A 183 -2.16 -0.21 -14.04
C GLY A 183 -0.98 0.74 -13.82
N LEU A 184 -0.90 1.39 -12.66
CA LEU A 184 0.18 2.32 -12.31
C LEU A 184 1.57 1.66 -12.34
N THR A 185 1.68 0.37 -12.00
CA THR A 185 2.99 -0.31 -12.05
C THR A 185 3.53 -0.44 -13.47
N ARG A 186 2.65 -0.57 -14.47
CA ARG A 186 3.01 -0.58 -15.90
C ARG A 186 3.54 0.77 -16.37
N GLU A 187 3.20 1.84 -15.65
CA GLU A 187 3.65 3.21 -15.90
C GLU A 187 4.89 3.58 -15.05
N GLY A 188 5.56 2.56 -14.49
CA GLY A 188 6.80 2.70 -13.76
C GLY A 188 6.64 3.12 -12.30
N TYR A 189 5.45 3.05 -11.71
CA TYR A 189 5.30 3.19 -10.26
C TYR A 189 5.70 1.91 -9.54
N THR A 190 6.24 2.07 -8.34
CA THR A 190 6.43 0.99 -7.38
C THR A 190 5.32 1.11 -6.35
N VAL A 191 4.50 0.08 -6.23
CA VAL A 191 3.41 0.02 -5.27
C VAL A 191 3.76 -0.96 -4.17
N ILE A 192 3.65 -0.53 -2.92
CA ILE A 192 3.82 -1.37 -1.73
C ILE A 192 2.54 -1.24 -0.93
N GLN A 193 1.73 -2.30 -0.89
CA GLN A 193 0.51 -2.29 -0.09
C GLN A 193 0.57 -3.25 1.08
N SER A 194 -0.14 -2.97 2.16
CA SER A 194 -0.51 -3.97 3.15
C SER A 194 -1.85 -4.61 2.80
N THR A 195 -1.99 -5.87 3.12
CA THR A 195 -3.26 -6.59 2.99
C THR A 195 -3.30 -7.76 3.98
N HIS A 196 -4.51 -8.16 4.36
CA HIS A 196 -4.77 -9.41 5.07
C HIS A 196 -5.48 -10.45 4.19
N ASP A 197 -5.68 -10.14 2.90
CA ASP A 197 -6.38 -10.96 1.91
C ASP A 197 -5.36 -11.68 1.00
N PRO A 198 -5.14 -13.01 1.19
CA PRO A 198 -4.18 -13.77 0.41
C PRO A 198 -4.59 -13.92 -1.06
N ASP A 199 -5.89 -14.00 -1.35
CA ASP A 199 -6.40 -14.15 -2.71
C ASP A 199 -6.14 -12.86 -3.51
N GLN A 200 -6.38 -11.71 -2.91
CA GLN A 200 -6.02 -10.41 -3.49
C GLN A 200 -4.50 -10.28 -3.69
N ALA A 201 -3.69 -10.69 -2.70
CA ALA A 201 -2.24 -10.65 -2.81
C ALA A 201 -1.75 -11.52 -3.96
N TYR A 202 -2.35 -12.71 -4.15
CA TYR A 202 -2.01 -13.61 -5.25
C TYR A 202 -2.30 -13.00 -6.62
N LEU A 203 -3.48 -12.42 -6.80
CA LEU A 203 -3.96 -11.92 -8.10
C LEU A 203 -3.21 -10.69 -8.61
N TYR A 204 -2.82 -9.79 -7.72
CA TYR A 204 -2.34 -8.46 -8.13
C TYR A 204 -0.85 -8.23 -7.92
N SER A 205 -0.19 -9.01 -7.03
CA SER A 205 1.20 -8.73 -6.68
C SER A 205 2.19 -9.38 -7.64
N ASP A 206 3.33 -8.74 -7.80
CA ASP A 206 4.51 -9.32 -8.43
C ASP A 206 5.40 -9.99 -7.37
N GLN A 207 5.33 -9.49 -6.12
CA GLN A 207 6.06 -10.03 -4.97
C GLN A 207 5.20 -9.96 -3.71
N ILE A 208 5.31 -10.96 -2.85
CA ILE A 208 4.67 -11.02 -1.53
C ILE A 208 5.75 -11.07 -0.44
N LEU A 209 5.51 -10.29 0.61
CA LEU A 209 6.24 -10.32 1.87
C LEU A 209 5.25 -10.78 2.94
N ALA A 210 5.36 -12.01 3.42
CA ALA A 210 4.53 -12.51 4.50
C ALA A 210 5.10 -12.04 5.85
N LEU A 211 4.40 -11.13 6.51
CA LEU A 211 4.79 -10.56 7.81
C LEU A 211 3.98 -11.23 8.93
N TYR A 212 4.68 -11.77 9.91
CA TYR A 212 4.09 -12.42 11.09
C TYR A 212 4.92 -12.12 12.34
N ASP A 213 4.27 -11.71 13.42
CA ASP A 213 4.93 -11.37 14.69
C ASP A 213 6.20 -10.50 14.51
N GLY A 214 6.09 -9.46 13.69
CA GLY A 214 7.18 -8.51 13.44
C GLY A 214 8.34 -9.04 12.59
N ARG A 215 8.24 -10.21 11.97
CA ARG A 215 9.28 -10.84 11.14
C ARG A 215 8.75 -11.19 9.76
N ILE A 216 9.63 -11.18 8.76
CA ILE A 216 9.31 -11.73 7.44
C ILE A 216 9.41 -13.25 7.54
N LEU A 217 8.27 -13.91 7.38
CA LEU A 217 8.14 -15.37 7.42
C LEU A 217 8.45 -16.02 6.08
N ALA A 218 8.03 -15.36 4.98
CA ALA A 218 8.31 -15.78 3.61
C ALA A 218 8.36 -14.58 2.68
N ARG A 219 9.12 -14.70 1.59
CA ARG A 219 9.24 -13.71 0.53
C ARG A 219 9.44 -14.41 -0.81
N GLY A 220 8.73 -13.96 -1.84
CA GLY A 220 8.86 -14.50 -3.20
C GLY A 220 7.73 -14.02 -4.11
N THR A 221 7.61 -14.64 -5.28
CA THR A 221 6.46 -14.47 -6.14
C THR A 221 5.20 -15.01 -5.46
N PRO A 222 3.98 -14.60 -5.89
CA PRO A 222 2.74 -15.18 -5.37
C PRO A 222 2.71 -16.71 -5.44
N ARG A 223 3.17 -17.29 -6.55
CA ARG A 223 3.22 -18.77 -6.75
C ARG A 223 4.12 -19.48 -5.75
N GLU A 224 5.28 -18.90 -5.44
CA GLU A 224 6.23 -19.46 -4.49
C GLU A 224 5.77 -19.30 -3.04
N THR A 225 5.01 -18.24 -2.75
CA THR A 225 4.72 -17.81 -1.39
C THR A 225 3.37 -18.33 -0.90
N ILE A 226 2.28 -18.19 -1.69
CA ILE A 226 0.93 -18.55 -1.23
C ILE A 226 0.75 -20.07 -1.28
N SER A 227 0.76 -20.68 -0.09
CA SER A 227 0.55 -22.11 0.12
C SER A 227 -0.35 -22.35 1.34
N SER A 228 -1.00 -23.51 1.41
CA SER A 228 -1.83 -23.89 2.55
C SER A 228 -1.07 -23.79 3.87
N SER A 229 0.19 -24.24 3.90
CA SER A 229 1.05 -24.18 5.09
C SER A 229 1.37 -22.75 5.54
N LEU A 230 1.67 -21.84 4.59
CA LEU A 230 1.91 -20.43 4.93
C LEU A 230 0.65 -19.77 5.46
N ILE A 231 -0.48 -19.92 4.77
CA ILE A 231 -1.74 -19.29 5.15
C ILE A 231 -2.23 -19.82 6.49
N SER A 232 -2.18 -21.14 6.72
CA SER A 232 -2.51 -21.74 8.01
C SER A 232 -1.64 -21.18 9.13
N ARG A 233 -0.34 -21.00 8.90
CA ARG A 233 0.58 -20.44 9.89
C ARG A 233 0.34 -18.95 10.16
N LEU A 234 0.03 -18.15 9.13
CA LEU A 234 -0.24 -16.71 9.27
C LEU A 234 -1.50 -16.44 10.07
N TYR A 235 -2.57 -17.21 9.82
CA TYR A 235 -3.90 -16.90 10.33
C TYR A 235 -4.39 -17.86 11.41
N GLY A 236 -3.65 -18.94 11.69
CA GLY A 236 -4.04 -19.92 12.70
C GLY A 236 -5.27 -20.74 12.31
N VAL A 237 -5.53 -20.92 11.02
CA VAL A 237 -6.71 -21.61 10.47
C VAL A 237 -6.30 -22.76 9.56
N ASN A 238 -7.15 -23.78 9.45
CA ASN A 238 -6.91 -24.90 8.55
C ASN A 238 -7.54 -24.60 7.18
N VAL A 239 -6.69 -24.28 6.19
CA VAL A 239 -7.11 -23.93 4.84
C VAL A 239 -6.40 -24.77 3.80
N GLU A 240 -7.05 -24.94 2.66
CA GLU A 240 -6.46 -25.47 1.45
C GLU A 240 -6.37 -24.36 0.40
N VAL A 241 -5.22 -24.24 -0.23
CA VAL A 241 -5.00 -23.30 -1.34
C VAL A 241 -5.23 -24.06 -2.64
N CYS A 242 -6.34 -23.75 -3.30
CA CYS A 242 -6.73 -24.37 -4.55
C CYS A 242 -6.24 -23.55 -5.74
N SER A 243 -5.57 -24.23 -6.66
CA SER A 243 -5.09 -23.66 -7.92
C SER A 243 -6.16 -23.77 -9.01
N MET A 244 -6.38 -22.69 -9.75
CA MET A 244 -7.31 -22.60 -10.87
C MET A 244 -6.61 -21.99 -12.09
N HIS A 245 -7.16 -22.21 -13.28
CA HIS A 245 -6.66 -21.63 -14.54
C HIS A 245 -5.15 -21.83 -14.75
N ARG A 246 -4.64 -23.06 -14.60
CA ARG A 246 -3.21 -23.40 -14.74
C ARG A 246 -2.30 -22.63 -13.76
N ASP A 247 -2.82 -22.43 -12.54
CA ASP A 247 -2.14 -21.69 -11.46
C ASP A 247 -2.02 -20.17 -11.68
N ASP A 248 -2.86 -19.60 -12.54
CA ASP A 248 -2.97 -18.14 -12.67
C ASP A 248 -3.82 -17.53 -11.56
N VAL A 249 -4.66 -18.34 -10.91
CA VAL A 249 -5.51 -17.96 -9.78
C VAL A 249 -5.35 -18.99 -8.67
N ARG A 250 -5.17 -18.52 -7.43
CA ARG A 250 -5.30 -19.34 -6.23
C ARG A 250 -6.36 -18.77 -5.30
N VAL A 251 -7.13 -19.66 -4.68
CA VAL A 251 -8.17 -19.32 -3.71
C VAL A 251 -7.96 -20.12 -2.44
N CYS A 252 -8.03 -19.43 -1.31
CA CYS A 252 -7.93 -20.05 0.01
C CYS A 252 -9.33 -20.47 0.47
N ILE A 253 -9.54 -21.76 0.67
CA ILE A 253 -10.82 -22.31 1.14
C ILE A 253 -10.63 -23.09 2.45
N PRO A 254 -11.62 -23.10 3.36
CA PRO A 254 -11.56 -23.92 4.57
C PRO A 254 -11.37 -25.40 4.21
N ALA A 255 -10.39 -26.07 4.83
CA ALA A 255 -9.98 -27.43 4.47
C ALA A 255 -11.10 -28.48 4.63
N HIS A 256 -12.06 -28.26 5.54
CA HIS A 256 -13.20 -29.16 5.71
C HIS A 256 -14.16 -29.18 4.50
N LEU A 257 -14.24 -28.06 3.76
CA LEU A 257 -15.08 -27.99 2.56
C LEU A 257 -14.51 -28.77 1.37
N THR A 258 -13.19 -28.96 1.31
CA THR A 258 -12.53 -29.74 0.25
C THR A 258 -12.59 -31.22 0.47
N LYS A 259 -12.72 -31.66 1.76
CA LYS A 259 -12.74 -33.08 2.14
C LYS A 259 -14.15 -33.66 2.26
N GLY A 260 -15.20 -32.86 2.05
CA GLY A 260 -16.60 -33.29 2.17
C GLY A 260 -17.01 -33.64 3.61
N GLU A 261 -16.26 -33.17 4.61
CA GLU A 261 -16.65 -33.33 6.01
C GLU A 261 -17.75 -32.30 6.35
N PRO A 262 -18.86 -32.69 6.98
CA PRO A 262 -19.88 -31.76 7.44
C PRO A 262 -19.32 -30.80 8.50
N LEU A 263 -19.89 -29.61 8.57
CA LEU A 263 -19.60 -28.58 9.58
C LEU A 263 -19.87 -29.08 10.99
#